data_c53888b4ed024ddcae9b7e6e670151b4
#
_entry.id   c53888b4ed024ddcae9b7e6e670151b4
#
_cell.length_a   1.000
_cell.length_b   1.000
_cell.length_c   1.000
_cell.angle_alpha   90.00
_cell.angle_beta   90.00
_cell.angle_gamma   90.00
#
_symmetry.space_group_name_H-M   'P 1'
#
loop_
_entity.id
_entity.type
_entity.pdbx_description
1 polymer ?
#
loop_
_entity_poly.entity_id
_entity_poly.type
_entity_poly.pdbx_seq_one_letter_code
_entity_poly.pdbx_strand_id
1 'polypeptide(L)'
;MAAALHAVVARTHARLGREGDCLTHLDIAERHLARSKPEDEPPWIGYFDAAYLADEIAHCFHDLGLPRQTQRHLGDALSTLSPTHVRRLAIDTALLASSLAAAGHIDEACATAREAVDYAARTTSHRCQQRIVEVQADL
;
A
#
# COMPACT_ATOMS: atom_id res chain seq x y z
N MET A 1 -12.98 12.09 -5.23
CA MET A 1 -12.09 13.01 -4.43
C MET A 1 -12.21 12.78 -2.92
N ALA A 2 -13.39 12.72 -2.34
CA ALA A 2 -13.57 12.52 -0.90
C ALA A 2 -12.91 11.23 -0.38
N ALA A 3 -13.03 10.12 -1.11
CA ALA A 3 -12.38 8.86 -0.77
C ALA A 3 -10.85 9.02 -0.61
N ALA A 4 -10.21 9.68 -1.56
CA ALA A 4 -8.76 9.92 -1.52
C ALA A 4 -8.35 10.77 -0.31
N LEU A 5 -9.11 11.80 0.03
CA LEU A 5 -8.84 12.65 1.20
C LEU A 5 -8.95 11.84 2.50
N HIS A 6 -9.98 11.00 2.65
CA HIS A 6 -10.13 10.14 3.82
C HIS A 6 -9.02 9.09 3.91
N ALA A 7 -8.53 8.54 2.79
CA ALA A 7 -7.38 7.64 2.80
C ALA A 7 -6.10 8.34 3.31
N VAL A 8 -5.85 9.59 2.90
CA VAL A 8 -4.71 10.39 3.42
C VAL A 8 -4.85 10.64 4.93
N VAL A 9 -6.04 10.97 5.41
CA VAL A 9 -6.30 11.18 6.85
C VAL A 9 -6.11 9.88 7.62
N ALA A 10 -6.62 8.75 7.11
CA ALA A 10 -6.43 7.43 7.70
C ALA A 10 -4.93 7.11 7.84
N ARG A 11 -4.14 7.38 6.80
CA ARG A 11 -2.70 7.18 6.80
C ARG A 11 -1.99 8.00 7.87
N THR A 12 -2.44 9.24 8.07
CA THR A 12 -1.91 10.11 9.14
C THR A 12 -2.20 9.52 10.52
N HIS A 13 -3.43 9.05 10.77
CA HIS A 13 -3.79 8.39 12.01
C HIS A 13 -3.01 7.09 12.24
N ALA A 14 -2.80 6.29 11.19
CA ALA A 14 -1.99 5.06 11.28
C ALA A 14 -0.57 5.36 11.77
N ARG A 15 0.08 6.37 11.20
CA ARG A 15 1.43 6.81 11.62
C ARG A 15 1.49 7.35 13.05
N LEU A 16 0.38 7.87 13.55
CA LEU A 16 0.25 8.32 14.94
C LEU A 16 -0.17 7.19 15.91
N GLY A 17 -0.31 5.95 15.41
CA GLY A 17 -0.75 4.81 16.22
C GLY A 17 -2.22 4.88 16.64
N ARG A 18 -3.03 5.71 15.98
CA ARG A 18 -4.46 5.91 16.28
C ARG A 18 -5.31 4.94 15.43
N GLU A 19 -5.33 3.67 15.82
CA GLU A 19 -5.98 2.60 15.05
C GLU A 19 -7.47 2.87 14.82
N GLY A 20 -8.23 3.24 15.87
CA GLY A 20 -9.67 3.48 15.76
C GLY A 20 -10.02 4.61 14.79
N ASP A 21 -9.28 5.73 14.85
CA ASP A 21 -9.46 6.85 13.92
C ASP A 21 -9.08 6.45 12.49
N CYS A 22 -7.99 5.70 12.33
CA CYS A 22 -7.56 5.17 11.04
C CYS A 22 -8.66 4.31 10.40
N LEU A 23 -9.17 3.32 11.11
CA LEU A 23 -10.22 2.42 10.62
C LEU A 23 -11.50 3.16 10.26
N THR A 24 -11.89 4.15 11.07
CA THR A 24 -13.05 5.01 10.78
C THR A 24 -12.88 5.73 9.43
N HIS A 25 -11.72 6.32 9.19
CA HIS A 25 -11.47 7.03 7.94
C HIS A 25 -11.33 6.10 6.74
N LEU A 26 -10.81 4.88 6.90
CA LEU A 26 -10.78 3.87 5.85
C LEU A 26 -12.21 3.44 5.45
N ASP A 27 -13.08 3.17 6.42
CA ASP A 27 -14.48 2.84 6.16
C ASP A 27 -15.24 3.97 5.44
N ILE A 28 -14.97 5.22 5.80
CA ILE A 28 -15.53 6.38 5.09
C ILE A 28 -14.99 6.44 3.64
N ALA A 29 -13.69 6.19 3.44
CA ALA A 29 -13.09 6.17 2.11
C ALA A 29 -13.73 5.10 1.21
N GLU A 30 -13.90 3.89 1.73
CA GLU A 30 -14.56 2.78 1.01
C GLU A 30 -15.99 3.14 0.60
N ARG A 31 -16.76 3.70 1.52
CA ARG A 31 -18.14 4.12 1.24
C ARG A 31 -18.23 5.24 0.20
N HIS A 32 -17.32 6.20 0.24
CA HIS A 32 -17.27 7.25 -0.77
C HIS A 32 -16.88 6.68 -2.14
N LEU A 33 -15.89 5.80 -2.19
CA LEU A 33 -15.46 5.19 -3.45
C LEU A 33 -16.58 4.33 -4.06
N ALA A 34 -17.29 3.54 -3.26
CA ALA A 34 -18.41 2.72 -3.71
C ALA A 34 -19.58 3.53 -4.28
N ARG A 35 -19.74 4.79 -3.87
CA ARG A 35 -20.81 5.70 -4.34
C ARG A 35 -20.34 6.64 -5.43
N SER A 36 -19.03 6.76 -5.67
CA SER A 36 -18.52 7.69 -6.67
C SER A 36 -18.83 7.18 -8.08
N LYS A 37 -19.13 8.14 -8.95
CA LYS A 37 -19.29 7.88 -10.38
C LYS A 37 -18.14 8.57 -11.10
N PRO A 38 -17.49 7.91 -12.06
CA PRO A 38 -16.36 8.49 -12.80
C PRO A 38 -16.66 9.85 -13.42
N GLU A 39 -17.91 10.05 -13.89
CA GLU A 39 -18.37 11.29 -14.50
C GLU A 39 -18.50 12.47 -13.53
N ASP A 40 -18.64 12.20 -12.24
CA ASP A 40 -18.79 13.21 -11.17
C ASP A 40 -17.44 13.61 -10.54
N GLU A 41 -16.37 12.89 -10.90
CA GLU A 41 -15.03 13.10 -10.33
C GLU A 41 -14.14 13.92 -11.29
N PRO A 42 -13.29 14.81 -10.75
CA PRO A 42 -12.31 15.49 -11.57
C PRO A 42 -11.38 14.49 -12.29
N PRO A 43 -11.05 14.70 -13.58
CA PRO A 43 -10.24 13.74 -14.35
C PRO A 43 -8.88 13.38 -13.71
N TRP A 44 -8.29 14.31 -12.97
CA TRP A 44 -6.99 14.11 -12.32
C TRP A 44 -7.03 13.16 -11.12
N ILE A 45 -8.21 12.85 -10.57
CA ILE A 45 -8.37 11.89 -9.46
C ILE A 45 -8.71 10.47 -9.94
N GLY A 46 -8.91 10.27 -11.24
CA GLY A 46 -9.29 8.99 -11.83
C GLY A 46 -8.33 7.82 -11.54
N TYR A 47 -7.13 8.12 -11.05
CA TYR A 47 -6.18 7.09 -10.59
C TYR A 47 -6.59 6.45 -9.25
N PHE A 48 -7.45 7.12 -8.47
CA PHE A 48 -7.87 6.64 -7.16
C PHE A 48 -9.05 5.68 -7.32
N ASP A 49 -8.75 4.44 -7.55
CA ASP A 49 -9.69 3.34 -7.70
C ASP A 49 -9.66 2.37 -6.49
N ALA A 50 -10.43 1.29 -6.58
CA ALA A 50 -10.49 0.28 -5.52
C ALA A 50 -9.13 -0.40 -5.28
N ALA A 51 -8.33 -0.58 -6.32
CA ALA A 51 -7.00 -1.16 -6.20
C ALA A 51 -6.03 -0.19 -5.52
N TYR A 52 -6.15 1.11 -5.81
CA TYR A 52 -5.35 2.13 -5.12
C TYR A 52 -5.73 2.25 -3.64
N LEU A 53 -7.03 2.20 -3.33
CA LEU A 53 -7.49 2.22 -1.94
C LEU A 53 -7.01 0.98 -1.17
N ALA A 54 -7.03 -0.21 -1.78
CA ALA A 54 -6.48 -1.43 -1.16
C ALA A 54 -5.00 -1.30 -0.81
N ASP A 55 -4.21 -0.64 -1.66
CA ASP A 55 -2.82 -0.31 -1.38
C ASP A 55 -2.69 0.64 -0.17
N GLU A 56 -3.47 1.70 -0.11
CA GLU A 56 -3.46 2.63 1.02
C GLU A 56 -3.88 1.95 2.33
N ILE A 57 -4.84 1.02 2.28
CA ILE A 57 -5.24 0.19 3.44
C ILE A 57 -4.07 -0.66 3.93
N ALA A 58 -3.36 -1.33 3.01
CA ALA A 58 -2.19 -2.14 3.35
C ALA A 58 -1.09 -1.30 4.02
N HIS A 59 -0.85 -0.10 3.50
CA HIS A 59 0.08 0.84 4.11
C HIS A 59 -0.35 1.29 5.51
N CYS A 60 -1.64 1.53 5.74
CA CYS A 60 -2.17 1.88 7.06
C CYS A 60 -1.90 0.75 8.06
N PHE A 61 -2.19 -0.49 7.70
CA PHE A 61 -1.93 -1.64 8.58
C PHE A 61 -0.44 -1.86 8.84
N HIS A 62 0.42 -1.60 7.84
CA HIS A 62 1.86 -1.64 8.05
C HIS A 62 2.30 -0.57 9.07
N ASP A 63 1.86 0.68 8.91
CA ASP A 63 2.19 1.77 9.81
C ASP A 63 1.66 1.54 11.25
N LEU A 64 0.56 0.79 11.39
CA LEU A 64 0.01 0.35 12.68
C LEU A 64 0.72 -0.86 13.29
N GLY A 65 1.69 -1.47 12.59
CA GLY A 65 2.39 -2.66 13.06
C GLY A 65 1.56 -3.94 13.03
N LEU A 66 0.66 -4.07 12.05
CA LEU A 66 -0.27 -5.19 11.87
C LEU A 66 0.11 -6.02 10.63
N PRO A 67 1.18 -6.84 10.69
CA PRO A 67 1.74 -7.50 9.51
C PRO A 67 0.78 -8.47 8.81
N ARG A 68 -0.06 -9.19 9.55
CA ARG A 68 -1.01 -10.14 8.96
C ARG A 68 -2.07 -9.44 8.10
N GLN A 69 -2.59 -8.32 8.59
CA GLN A 69 -3.56 -7.50 7.83
C GLN A 69 -2.88 -6.88 6.61
N THR A 70 -1.66 -6.38 6.76
CA THR A 70 -0.85 -5.86 5.65
C THR A 70 -0.68 -6.92 4.56
N GLN A 71 -0.25 -8.12 4.90
CA GLN A 71 -0.03 -9.22 3.95
C GLN A 71 -1.32 -9.61 3.22
N ARG A 72 -2.44 -9.69 3.92
CA ARG A 72 -3.73 -10.03 3.33
C ARG A 72 -4.14 -9.01 2.28
N HIS A 73 -4.09 -7.72 2.60
CA HIS A 73 -4.48 -6.66 1.66
C HIS A 73 -3.51 -6.52 0.47
N LEU A 74 -2.21 -6.72 0.71
CA LEU A 74 -1.23 -6.75 -0.38
C LEU A 74 -1.39 -7.96 -1.30
N GLY A 75 -1.72 -9.13 -0.75
CA GLY A 75 -2.00 -10.32 -1.57
C GLY A 75 -3.12 -10.06 -2.56
N ASP A 76 -4.22 -9.47 -2.11
CA ASP A 76 -5.35 -9.11 -2.96
C ASP A 76 -4.94 -8.04 -4.00
N ALA A 77 -4.25 -7.00 -3.59
CA ALA A 77 -3.80 -5.91 -4.47
C ALA A 77 -2.82 -6.42 -5.55
N LEU A 78 -1.80 -7.19 -5.16
CA LEU A 78 -0.78 -7.72 -6.08
C LEU A 78 -1.36 -8.73 -7.09
N SER A 79 -2.36 -9.53 -6.68
CA SER A 79 -3.00 -10.51 -7.55
C SER A 79 -3.76 -9.88 -8.73
N THR A 80 -4.20 -8.64 -8.59
CA THR A 80 -4.98 -7.90 -9.60
C THR A 80 -4.17 -6.88 -10.38
N LEU A 81 -2.91 -6.63 -9.96
CA LEU A 81 -2.08 -5.60 -10.55
C LEU A 81 -1.49 -6.06 -11.89
N SER A 82 -1.63 -5.20 -12.92
CA SER A 82 -1.02 -5.46 -14.24
C SER A 82 0.51 -5.46 -14.14
N PRO A 83 1.21 -6.38 -14.86
CA PRO A 83 2.68 -6.40 -14.93
C PRO A 83 3.31 -5.11 -15.46
N THR A 84 2.53 -4.25 -16.10
CA THR A 84 2.99 -2.94 -16.61
C THR A 84 3.12 -1.87 -15.53
N HIS A 85 2.46 -2.05 -14.37
CA HIS A 85 2.52 -1.13 -13.24
C HIS A 85 3.76 -1.34 -12.37
N VAL A 86 4.94 -1.32 -13.00
CA VAL A 86 6.23 -1.69 -12.38
C VAL A 86 6.53 -0.91 -11.11
N ARG A 87 6.25 0.40 -11.10
CA ARG A 87 6.48 1.25 -9.92
C ARG A 87 5.63 0.80 -8.72
N ARG A 88 4.38 0.46 -8.96
CA ARG A 88 3.48 0.00 -7.92
C ARG A 88 3.85 -1.40 -7.45
N LEU A 89 4.18 -2.30 -8.38
CA LEU A 89 4.72 -3.62 -8.04
C LEU A 89 5.95 -3.51 -7.14
N ALA A 90 6.89 -2.60 -7.44
CA ALA A 90 8.07 -2.39 -6.60
C ALA A 90 7.70 -1.94 -5.18
N ILE A 91 6.78 -0.99 -5.04
CA ILE A 91 6.37 -0.44 -3.73
C ILE A 91 5.62 -1.49 -2.91
N ASP A 92 4.63 -2.15 -3.50
CA ASP A 92 3.77 -3.11 -2.80
C ASP A 92 4.55 -4.39 -2.43
N THR A 93 5.44 -4.86 -3.32
CA THR A 93 6.30 -6.01 -3.04
C THR A 93 7.33 -5.69 -1.95
N ALA A 94 7.88 -4.48 -1.92
CA ALA A 94 8.76 -4.03 -0.84
C ALA A 94 8.03 -3.97 0.50
N LEU A 95 6.79 -3.46 0.51
CA LEU A 95 5.96 -3.42 1.71
C LEU A 95 5.62 -4.83 2.21
N LEU A 96 5.34 -5.77 1.29
CA LEU A 96 5.13 -7.18 1.63
C LEU A 96 6.37 -7.79 2.27
N ALA A 97 7.57 -7.52 1.75
CA ALA A 97 8.83 -7.99 2.33
C ALA A 97 9.01 -7.47 3.76
N SER A 98 8.79 -6.16 4.00
CA SER A 98 8.85 -5.57 5.35
C SER A 98 7.84 -6.23 6.31
N SER A 99 6.62 -6.51 5.86
CA SER A 99 5.61 -7.14 6.69
C SER A 99 5.90 -8.61 7.00
N LEU A 100 6.52 -9.34 6.06
CA LEU A 100 7.00 -10.71 6.29
C LEU A 100 8.14 -10.74 7.31
N ALA A 101 9.10 -9.81 7.20
CA ALA A 101 10.18 -9.66 8.17
C ALA A 101 9.64 -9.37 9.58
N ALA A 102 8.69 -8.44 9.70
CA ALA A 102 8.04 -8.11 10.96
C ALA A 102 7.27 -9.30 11.57
N ALA A 103 6.78 -10.22 10.74
CA ALA A 103 6.12 -11.45 11.18
C ALA A 103 7.10 -12.60 11.50
N GLY A 104 8.41 -12.40 11.26
CA GLY A 104 9.46 -13.42 11.49
C GLY A 104 9.68 -14.39 10.34
N HIS A 105 9.05 -14.18 9.19
CA HIS A 105 9.20 -15.01 7.98
C HIS A 105 10.40 -14.52 7.14
N ILE A 106 11.62 -14.65 7.70
CA ILE A 106 12.82 -14.00 7.17
C ILE A 106 13.21 -14.52 5.78
N ASP A 107 13.15 -15.82 5.53
CA ASP A 107 13.51 -16.39 4.22
C ASP A 107 12.57 -15.89 3.11
N GLU A 108 11.26 -15.87 3.38
CA GLU A 108 10.26 -15.34 2.46
C GLU A 108 10.43 -13.83 2.26
N ALA A 109 10.73 -13.10 3.33
CA ALA A 109 11.00 -11.67 3.27
C ALA A 109 12.19 -11.35 2.37
N CYS A 110 13.28 -12.12 2.48
CA CYS A 110 14.46 -11.96 1.64
C CYS A 110 14.16 -12.27 0.16
N ALA A 111 13.39 -13.33 -0.12
CA ALA A 111 13.00 -13.65 -1.49
C ALA A 111 12.13 -12.54 -2.10
N THR A 112 11.12 -12.07 -1.35
CA THR A 112 10.23 -10.99 -1.76
C THR A 112 10.97 -9.65 -1.93
N ALA A 113 11.95 -9.36 -1.07
CA ALA A 113 12.78 -8.17 -1.19
C ALA A 113 13.61 -8.16 -2.49
N ARG A 114 14.10 -9.32 -2.93
CA ARG A 114 14.81 -9.43 -4.23
C ARG A 114 13.87 -9.10 -5.40
N GLU A 115 12.64 -9.61 -5.39
CA GLU A 115 11.64 -9.26 -6.40
C GLU A 115 11.35 -7.76 -6.42
N ALA A 116 11.23 -7.14 -5.24
CA ALA A 116 11.04 -5.69 -5.14
C ALA A 116 12.21 -4.90 -5.74
N VAL A 117 13.45 -5.34 -5.53
CA VAL A 117 14.65 -4.75 -6.14
C VAL A 117 14.60 -4.88 -7.67
N ASP A 118 14.22 -6.05 -8.19
CA ASP A 118 14.11 -6.29 -9.64
C ASP A 118 13.06 -5.37 -10.28
N TYR A 119 11.92 -5.17 -9.63
CA TYR A 119 10.92 -4.19 -10.07
C TYR A 119 11.46 -2.75 -9.98
N ALA A 120 12.12 -2.38 -8.88
CA ALA A 120 12.65 -1.05 -8.67
C ALA A 120 13.74 -0.69 -9.69
N ALA A 121 14.56 -1.65 -10.10
CA ALA A 121 15.57 -1.47 -11.13
C ALA A 121 14.99 -1.11 -12.51
N ARG A 122 13.73 -1.42 -12.75
CA ARG A 122 12.99 -1.12 -13.99
C ARG A 122 12.30 0.24 -13.98
N THR A 123 12.49 1.04 -12.93
CA THR A 123 11.91 2.37 -12.78
C THR A 123 12.92 3.34 -12.17
N THR A 124 12.78 4.62 -12.47
CA THR A 124 13.59 5.71 -11.89
C THR A 124 12.91 6.39 -10.70
N SER A 125 11.85 5.79 -10.16
CA SER A 125 11.06 6.38 -9.08
C SER A 125 11.83 6.45 -7.76
N HIS A 126 12.01 7.65 -7.23
CA HIS A 126 12.62 7.88 -5.91
C HIS A 126 11.86 7.16 -4.77
N ARG A 127 10.53 7.09 -4.84
CA ARG A 127 9.73 6.35 -3.84
C ARG A 127 10.04 4.86 -3.83
N CYS A 128 10.29 4.26 -4.99
CA CYS A 128 10.69 2.86 -5.06
C CYS A 128 12.06 2.66 -4.42
N GLN A 129 13.02 3.54 -4.70
CA GLN A 129 14.35 3.48 -4.09
C GLN A 129 14.29 3.63 -2.58
N GLN A 130 13.50 4.57 -2.08
CA GLN A 130 13.30 4.77 -0.65
C GLN A 130 12.71 3.53 0.03
N ARG A 131 11.71 2.88 -0.58
CA ARG A 131 11.13 1.64 -0.06
C ARG A 131 12.14 0.50 0.02
N ILE A 132 13.01 0.37 -0.97
CA ILE A 132 14.08 -0.65 -0.94
C ILE A 132 15.02 -0.42 0.24
N VAL A 133 15.40 0.83 0.51
CA VAL A 133 16.24 1.17 1.68
C VAL A 133 15.53 0.83 3.00
N GLU A 134 14.24 1.11 3.12
CA GLU A 134 13.44 0.75 4.30
C GLU A 134 13.41 -0.77 4.51
N VAL A 135 13.17 -1.56 3.46
CA VAL A 135 13.21 -3.04 3.54
C VAL A 135 14.58 -3.56 3.98
N GLN A 136 15.66 -2.96 3.51
CA GLN A 136 17.01 -3.35 3.93
C GLN A 136 17.23 -3.13 5.42
N ALA A 137 16.63 -2.09 6.01
CA ALA A 137 16.70 -1.83 7.44
C ALA A 137 15.86 -2.81 8.27
N ASP A 138 14.79 -3.37 7.70
CA ASP A 138 13.90 -4.34 8.36
C ASP A 138 14.47 -5.78 8.33
N LEU A 139 15.42 -6.05 7.45
CA LEU A 139 16.07 -7.37 7.28
C LEU A 139 17.38 -7.47 8.07
#